data_a1f9a7bd8b8762309e161c5b624ce141
#
_entry.id   a1f9a7bd8b8762309e161c5b624ce141
#
_cell.length_a   1.000
_cell.length_b   1.000
_cell.length_c   1.000
_cell.angle_alpha   90.00
_cell.angle_beta   90.00
_cell.angle_gamma   90.00
#
_symmetry.space_group_name_H-M   'P 1'
#
loop_
_entity.id
_entity.type
_entity.pdbx_description
1 polymer ?
#
loop_
_entity_poly.entity_id
_entity_poly.type
_entity_poly.pdbx_seq_one_letter_code
_entity_poly.pdbx_strand_id
1 'polypeptide(L)' 'MSRSSLPSSAAAPFDEAAEARALAEFFGQQDAVDVAAADWHTRAEQGLSAQEQDALAQWLAADPAHAAAWRGL' A
#
# COMPACT_ATOMS: atom_id res chain seq x y z
N MET A 1 0.49 -1.06 -45.61
CA MET A 1 0.51 -1.04 -44.84
C MET A 1 0.57 -1.12 -44.03
N SER A 2 0.71 -1.06 -43.89
CA SER A 2 0.82 -1.08 -42.83
C SER A 2 1.05 -1.15 -41.90
N ARG A 3 1.20 -1.02 -42.00
CA ARG A 3 1.48 -1.14 -40.89
C ARG A 3 1.64 -0.84 -39.99
N SER A 4 1.70 -0.60 -40.07
CA SER A 4 1.84 -0.31 -39.04
C SER A 4 1.72 -0.27 -38.14
N SER A 5 1.63 -0.29 -38.43
CA SER A 5 1.47 -0.29 -37.40
C SER A 5 1.67 -0.52 -36.47
N LEU A 6 1.92 -0.55 -36.65
CA LEU A 6 2.19 -0.87 -35.61
C LEU A 6 2.43 -0.38 -34.77
N PRO A 7 2.54 -0.11 -34.73
CA PRO A 7 2.76 0.15 -33.69
C PRO A 7 2.61 0.58 -32.91
N SER A 8 2.60 0.62 -33.12
CA SER A 8 2.37 0.94 -32.24
C SER A 8 2.01 0.77 -31.53
N SER A 9 1.90 0.53 -31.78
CA SER A 9 1.52 0.28 -30.99
C SER A 9 1.62 0.43 -30.24
N ALA A 10 1.99 0.56 -30.75
CA ALA A 10 2.44 0.67 -29.96
C ALA A 10 2.16 1.34 -28.94
N ALA A 11 1.71 2.11 -29.32
CA ALA A 11 1.59 2.71 -28.19
C ALA A 11 1.42 1.71 -27.23
N ALA A 12 2.27 1.12 -27.25
CA ALA A 12 2.32 0.13 -26.38
C ALA A 12 1.43 0.27 -25.23
N PRO A 13 0.89 -0.76 -24.78
CA PRO A 13 0.17 -0.76 -23.54
C PRO A 13 1.07 -0.40 -22.36
N PHE A 14 2.36 -0.39 -22.58
CA PHE A 14 3.31 -0.04 -21.52
C PHE A 14 3.67 1.43 -21.61
N ASP A 15 3.52 2.15 -20.50
CA ASP A 15 3.87 3.54 -20.37
C ASP A 15 4.80 3.66 -19.17
N GLU A 16 6.07 3.97 -19.42
CA GLU A 16 7.08 4.05 -18.36
C GLU A 16 6.72 5.08 -17.29
N ALA A 17 6.18 6.22 -17.72
CA ALA A 17 5.86 7.27 -16.76
C ALA A 17 4.69 6.85 -15.86
N ALA A 18 3.68 6.22 -16.45
CA ALA A 18 2.56 5.73 -15.67
C ALA A 18 2.99 4.61 -14.73
N GLU A 19 3.86 3.75 -15.23
CA GLU A 19 4.38 2.65 -14.42
C GLU A 19 5.19 3.17 -13.24
N ALA A 20 6.04 4.17 -13.49
CA ALA A 20 6.85 4.77 -12.44
C ALA A 20 5.97 5.44 -11.38
N ARG A 21 4.89 6.13 -11.81
CA ARG A 21 3.97 6.75 -10.86
C ARG A 21 3.23 5.71 -10.04
N ALA A 22 2.81 4.62 -10.66
CA ALA A 22 2.12 3.55 -9.96
C ALA A 22 3.01 2.92 -8.91
N LEU A 23 4.28 2.69 -9.23
CA LEU A 23 5.24 2.16 -8.27
C LEU A 23 5.49 3.14 -7.13
N ALA A 24 5.62 4.43 -7.45
CA ALA A 24 5.83 5.44 -6.43
C ALA A 24 4.65 5.52 -5.47
N GLU A 25 3.43 5.43 -6.00
CA GLU A 25 2.23 5.41 -5.17
C GLU A 25 2.17 4.17 -4.31
N PHE A 26 2.55 3.02 -4.88
CA PHE A 26 2.57 1.77 -4.12
C PHE A 26 3.55 1.85 -2.96
N PHE A 27 4.77 2.32 -3.21
CA PHE A 27 5.77 2.44 -2.15
C PHE A 27 5.37 3.48 -1.11
N GLY A 28 4.75 4.57 -1.54
CA GLY A 28 4.24 5.57 -0.60
C GLY A 28 3.16 4.99 0.30
N GLN A 29 2.29 4.16 -0.24
CA GLN A 29 1.26 3.49 0.55
C GLN A 29 1.88 2.50 1.54
N GLN A 30 2.92 1.77 1.12
CA GLN A 30 3.62 0.86 2.01
C GLN A 30 4.25 1.61 3.18
N ASP A 31 4.88 2.75 2.91
CA ASP A 31 5.47 3.56 3.98
C ASP A 31 4.40 4.04 4.95
N ALA A 32 3.25 4.47 4.45
CA ALA A 32 2.15 4.93 5.31
C ALA A 32 1.62 3.79 6.18
N VAL A 33 1.52 2.58 5.61
CA VAL A 33 1.08 1.41 6.35
C VAL A 33 2.09 1.07 7.44
N ASP A 34 3.38 1.10 7.13
CA ASP A 34 4.43 0.79 8.11
C ASP A 34 4.43 1.80 9.24
N VAL A 35 4.27 3.08 8.94
CA VAL A 35 4.19 4.12 9.97
C VAL A 35 2.98 3.91 10.86
N ALA A 36 1.83 3.59 10.26
CA ALA A 36 0.62 3.35 11.04
C ALA A 36 0.77 2.12 11.92
N ALA A 37 1.38 1.05 11.40
CA ALA A 37 1.62 -0.15 12.19
C ALA A 37 2.52 0.15 13.38
N ALA A 38 3.58 0.92 13.16
CA ALA A 38 4.50 1.31 14.24
C ALA A 38 3.79 2.16 15.29
N ASP A 39 2.93 3.08 14.86
CA ASP A 39 2.16 3.91 15.77
C ASP A 39 1.23 3.06 16.64
N TRP A 40 0.51 2.12 16.03
CA TRP A 40 -0.36 1.21 16.77
C TRP A 40 0.45 0.38 17.76
N HIS A 41 1.64 -0.07 17.35
CA HIS A 41 2.50 -0.86 18.21
C HIS A 41 2.92 -0.08 19.44
N THR A 42 3.29 1.18 19.25
CA THR A 42 3.66 2.07 20.34
C THR A 42 2.49 2.29 21.30
N ARG A 43 1.29 2.51 20.75
CA ARG A 43 0.10 2.67 21.58
C ARG A 43 -0.22 1.40 22.35
N ALA A 44 -0.02 0.24 21.72
CA ALA A 44 -0.28 -1.03 22.40
C ALA A 44 0.66 -1.24 23.57
N GLU A 45 1.90 -0.80 23.47
CA GLU A 45 2.86 -0.87 24.57
C GLU A 45 2.44 -0.01 25.74
N GLN A 46 1.73 1.07 25.49
CA GLN A 46 1.24 1.96 26.52
C GLN A 46 -0.11 1.52 27.08
N GLY A 47 -0.75 0.56 26.44
CA GLY A 47 -2.06 0.08 26.80
C GLY A 47 -3.15 0.73 25.97
N LEU A 48 -3.98 -0.10 25.36
CA LEU A 48 -5.07 0.38 24.50
C LEU A 48 -6.38 0.38 25.30
N SER A 49 -7.17 1.45 25.12
CA SER A 49 -8.54 1.45 25.60
C SER A 49 -9.38 0.45 24.79
N ALA A 50 -10.56 0.10 25.27
CA ALA A 50 -11.45 -0.80 24.53
C ALA A 50 -11.77 -0.24 23.14
N GLN A 51 -11.98 1.08 23.08
CA GLN A 51 -12.27 1.73 21.79
C GLN A 51 -11.07 1.66 20.86
N GLU A 52 -9.87 1.83 21.39
CA GLU A 52 -8.64 1.72 20.59
C GLU A 52 -8.40 0.30 20.12
N GLN A 53 -8.71 -0.69 20.94
CA GLN A 53 -8.61 -2.09 20.54
C GLN A 53 -9.53 -2.40 19.37
N ASP A 54 -10.76 -1.87 19.42
CA ASP A 54 -11.70 -2.04 18.30
C ASP A 54 -11.18 -1.36 17.05
N ALA A 55 -10.62 -0.15 17.19
CA ALA A 55 -10.07 0.57 16.04
C ALA A 55 -8.89 -0.17 15.42
N LEU A 56 -8.02 -0.73 16.25
CA LEU A 56 -6.89 -1.53 15.76
C LEU A 56 -7.39 -2.77 15.03
N ALA A 57 -8.38 -3.46 15.59
CA ALA A 57 -8.94 -4.65 14.95
C ALA A 57 -9.52 -4.32 13.57
N GLN A 58 -10.22 -3.19 13.47
CA GLN A 58 -10.77 -2.74 12.19
C GLN A 58 -9.66 -2.40 11.20
N TRP A 59 -8.60 -1.74 11.68
CA TRP A 59 -7.47 -1.39 10.82
C TRP A 59 -6.78 -2.64 10.29
N LEU A 60 -6.58 -3.64 11.15
CA LEU A 60 -5.96 -4.90 10.74
C LEU A 60 -6.83 -5.67 9.74
N ALA A 61 -8.14 -5.59 9.87
CA ALA A 61 -9.05 -6.28 8.98
C ALA A 61 -9.28 -5.55 7.66
N ALA A 62 -8.96 -4.27 7.60
CA ALA A 62 -9.25 -3.45 6.42
C ALA A 62 -8.43 -3.84 5.21
N ASP A 63 -7.21 -4.34 5.42
CA ASP A 63 -6.31 -4.68 4.32
C ASP A 63 -5.30 -5.71 4.82
N PRO A 64 -5.07 -6.81 4.07
CA PRO A 64 -4.07 -7.80 4.45
C PRO A 64 -2.67 -7.20 4.64
N ALA A 65 -2.35 -6.12 3.93
CA ALA A 65 -1.06 -5.44 4.08
C ALA A 65 -0.90 -4.85 5.47
N HIS A 66 -1.98 -4.40 6.09
CA HIS A 66 -1.94 -3.87 7.46
C HIS A 66 -1.53 -4.97 8.46
N ALA A 67 -2.13 -6.13 8.33
CA ALA A 67 -1.81 -7.26 9.21
C ALA A 67 -0.38 -7.72 8.99
N ALA A 68 0.08 -7.73 7.74
CA ALA A 68 1.46 -8.13 7.41
C ALA A 68 2.46 -7.17 8.03
N ALA A 69 2.22 -5.86 7.92
CA ALA A 69 3.09 -4.85 8.49
C ALA A 69 3.12 -4.94 10.02
N TRP A 70 1.96 -5.18 10.63
CA TRP A 70 1.85 -5.35 12.07
C TRP A 70 2.68 -6.54 12.56
N ARG A 71 2.61 -7.67 11.86
CA ARG A 71 3.34 -8.88 12.25
C ARG A 71 4.84 -8.75 12.01
N GLY A 72 5.25 -7.87 11.12
CA GLY A 72 6.64 -7.66 10.79
C GLY A 72 7.41 -6.77 11.76
N LEU A 73 6.74 -6.21 12.74
CA LEU A 73 7.40 -5.32 13.71
C LEU A 73 8.12 -6.08 14.82
#